data_10e31aa195362996ed9f34c35659db5c
#
_entry.id   10e31aa195362996ed9f34c35659db5c
#
_cell.length_a   1.000
_cell.length_b   1.000
_cell.length_c   1.000
_cell.angle_alpha   90.00
_cell.angle_beta   90.00
_cell.angle_gamma   90.00
#
_symmetry.space_group_name_H-M   'P 1'
#
loop_
_entity.id
_entity.type
_entity.pdbx_description
1 polymer ?
#
loop_
_entity_poly.entity_id
_entity_poly.type
_entity_poly.pdbx_seq_one_letter_code
_entity_poly.pdbx_strand_id
1 'polypeptide(L)'
;MHNQAPIQRRKSTRIYVGNVPIGDGAPIAVQSMTNTRTTDVEATVNQIKALERVGADIVRVSVPTMDAAETFKLIKQQVNVPLVADIHFDYRIALKVAEYGVDCLRINPGNIGNEERIRMVVDCARDKNIPIRIGVNAGSLEKDLQEKYGEPTPQALLESAMRHVDHLDRLNFDQFKVSVKASDVFLAVESYRLLAKQIDQPLHLGITEAGGARSGAVKSAIGLGLLLSEGIGDTLRVSLAADPVEEIKVGFDILKSLRIRSRGINFIACPTCSRQEFDVIGTVNALEQRLEDIITPMDVSIIGCVVNGPGEALVSTLGVTGGNKKSGLYEDGVRKDRLDNNDMIDQLEARIRAKASQLDEARRIDVQQVEK
;
A
#
# COMPACT_ATOMS: atom_id res chain seq x y z
N MET A 1 -4.02 26.10 -5.56
CA MET A 1 -3.38 24.97 -6.27
C MET A 1 -1.89 25.05 -5.98
N HIS A 2 -1.33 24.10 -5.24
CA HIS A 2 0.11 24.05 -5.05
C HIS A 2 0.73 23.54 -6.35
N ASN A 3 1.53 24.40 -7.01
CA ASN A 3 2.24 24.12 -8.26
C ASN A 3 3.48 23.25 -8.01
N GLN A 4 3.30 22.08 -7.35
CA GLN A 4 4.38 21.13 -7.23
C GLN A 4 4.40 20.26 -8.49
N ALA A 5 5.56 20.21 -9.16
CA ALA A 5 5.74 19.29 -10.28
C ALA A 5 5.45 17.86 -9.82
N PRO A 6 4.76 17.06 -10.64
CA PRO A 6 4.49 15.67 -10.30
C PRO A 6 5.81 14.91 -10.10
N ILE A 7 5.83 14.01 -9.13
CA ILE A 7 6.99 13.14 -8.88
C ILE A 7 7.27 12.33 -10.15
N GLN A 8 8.47 12.50 -10.71
CA GLN A 8 8.90 11.72 -11.85
C GLN A 8 9.27 10.31 -11.42
N ARG A 9 8.43 9.34 -11.78
CA ARG A 9 8.66 7.94 -11.41
C ARG A 9 9.75 7.29 -12.23
N ARG A 10 10.56 6.44 -11.61
CA ARG A 10 11.52 5.57 -12.27
C ARG A 10 10.82 4.74 -13.35
N LYS A 11 11.41 4.64 -14.53
CA LYS A 11 10.93 3.71 -15.55
C LYS A 11 11.14 2.28 -15.07
N SER A 12 10.11 1.46 -15.17
CA SER A 12 10.16 0.03 -14.80
C SER A 12 9.36 -0.81 -15.80
N THR A 13 9.67 -2.10 -15.87
CA THR A 13 8.94 -3.06 -16.70
C THR A 13 7.51 -3.23 -16.20
N ARG A 14 6.55 -3.47 -17.11
CA ARG A 14 5.18 -3.79 -16.77
C ARG A 14 5.03 -5.28 -16.47
N ILE A 15 4.49 -5.63 -15.31
CA ILE A 15 4.01 -6.97 -14.98
C ILE A 15 2.56 -6.87 -14.46
N TYR A 16 1.89 -8.00 -14.33
CA TYR A 16 0.52 -8.07 -13.79
C TYR A 16 0.44 -9.07 -12.66
N VAL A 17 -0.20 -8.69 -11.54
CA VAL A 17 -0.58 -9.61 -10.47
C VAL A 17 -2.10 -9.77 -10.54
N GLY A 18 -2.56 -10.88 -11.11
CA GLY A 18 -3.96 -11.00 -11.53
C GLY A 18 -4.29 -9.88 -12.53
N ASN A 19 -5.28 -9.06 -12.20
CA ASN A 19 -5.69 -7.90 -12.99
C ASN A 19 -5.00 -6.58 -12.59
N VAL A 20 -4.12 -6.60 -11.60
CA VAL A 20 -3.44 -5.38 -11.09
C VAL A 20 -2.15 -5.13 -11.86
N PRO A 21 -2.06 -4.03 -12.65
CA PRO A 21 -0.84 -3.66 -13.36
C PRO A 21 0.21 -3.10 -12.38
N ILE A 22 1.47 -3.45 -12.58
CA ILE A 22 2.59 -3.01 -11.73
C ILE A 22 3.75 -2.58 -12.63
N GLY A 23 4.37 -1.46 -12.29
CA GLY A 23 5.45 -0.87 -13.10
C GLY A 23 4.94 -0.04 -14.27
N ASP A 24 5.86 0.56 -15.02
CA ASP A 24 5.59 1.38 -16.21
C ASP A 24 4.50 2.44 -16.00
N GLY A 25 4.62 3.22 -14.93
CA GLY A 25 3.68 4.29 -14.62
C GLY A 25 2.33 3.86 -14.02
N ALA A 26 2.05 2.55 -13.86
CA ALA A 26 0.83 2.08 -13.21
C ALA A 26 0.66 2.67 -11.80
N PRO A 27 -0.56 2.83 -11.28
CA PRO A 27 -0.79 3.25 -9.91
C PRO A 27 -0.02 2.37 -8.92
N ILE A 28 0.62 2.97 -7.93
CA ILE A 28 1.36 2.22 -6.90
C ILE A 28 0.38 1.36 -6.13
N ALA A 29 0.56 0.04 -6.16
CA ALA A 29 -0.34 -0.90 -5.51
C ALA A 29 -0.02 -1.03 -4.02
N VAL A 30 -1.06 -0.98 -3.18
CA VAL A 30 -0.97 -1.17 -1.73
C VAL A 30 -1.29 -2.63 -1.41
N GLN A 31 -0.35 -3.30 -0.79
CA GLN A 31 -0.46 -4.70 -0.41
C GLN A 31 -0.39 -4.86 1.11
N SER A 32 -1.19 -5.78 1.67
CA SER A 32 -1.01 -6.30 3.03
C SER A 32 -0.88 -7.82 3.02
N MET A 33 -0.87 -8.41 4.20
CA MET A 33 -0.70 -9.85 4.39
C MET A 33 -1.60 -10.34 5.51
N THR A 34 -2.21 -11.52 5.32
CA THR A 34 -2.96 -12.17 6.39
C THR A 34 -2.03 -12.63 7.53
N ASN A 35 -2.54 -12.57 8.75
CA ASN A 35 -1.89 -13.09 9.95
C ASN A 35 -2.64 -14.29 10.57
N THR A 36 -3.71 -14.74 9.91
CA THR A 36 -4.44 -15.96 10.24
C THR A 36 -3.65 -17.21 9.83
N ARG A 37 -3.97 -18.35 10.42
CA ARG A 37 -3.47 -19.64 9.92
C ARG A 37 -4.15 -19.95 8.60
N THR A 38 -3.40 -20.19 7.55
CA THR A 38 -3.94 -20.45 6.20
C THR A 38 -4.80 -21.72 6.16
N THR A 39 -4.58 -22.66 7.05
CA THR A 39 -5.43 -23.84 7.23
C THR A 39 -6.82 -23.53 7.84
N ASP A 40 -7.01 -22.35 8.40
CA ASP A 40 -8.30 -21.81 8.80
C ASP A 40 -8.86 -20.95 7.65
N VAL A 41 -9.63 -21.61 6.78
CA VAL A 41 -10.16 -20.99 5.56
C VAL A 41 -11.10 -19.84 5.90
N GLU A 42 -12.01 -20.03 6.86
CA GLU A 42 -13.02 -19.01 7.20
C GLU A 42 -12.38 -17.75 7.76
N ALA A 43 -11.50 -17.89 8.74
CA ALA A 43 -10.79 -16.75 9.33
C ALA A 43 -9.94 -16.01 8.29
N THR A 44 -9.25 -16.75 7.40
CA THR A 44 -8.41 -16.17 6.35
C THR A 44 -9.24 -15.44 5.30
N VAL A 45 -10.34 -16.01 4.83
CA VAL A 45 -11.27 -15.37 3.89
C VAL A 45 -11.87 -14.10 4.49
N ASN A 46 -12.31 -14.15 5.75
CA ASN A 46 -12.89 -12.98 6.42
C ASN A 46 -11.87 -11.85 6.55
N GLN A 47 -10.62 -12.16 6.88
CA GLN A 47 -9.55 -11.17 6.94
C GLN A 47 -9.21 -10.59 5.56
N ILE A 48 -9.14 -11.42 4.52
CA ILE A 48 -8.91 -10.94 3.14
C ILE A 48 -10.04 -10.00 2.71
N LYS A 49 -11.31 -10.34 2.97
CA LYS A 49 -12.45 -9.47 2.68
C LYS A 49 -12.43 -8.16 3.46
N ALA A 50 -11.91 -8.16 4.70
CA ALA A 50 -11.70 -6.94 5.45
C ALA A 50 -10.63 -6.05 4.79
N LEU A 51 -9.51 -6.63 4.34
CA LEU A 51 -8.47 -5.93 3.60
C LEU A 51 -8.97 -5.38 2.25
N GLU A 52 -9.79 -6.16 1.53
CA GLU A 52 -10.40 -5.74 0.27
C GLU A 52 -11.31 -4.52 0.46
N ARG A 53 -12.13 -4.52 1.51
CA ARG A 53 -13.02 -3.38 1.84
C ARG A 53 -12.28 -2.07 2.05
N VAL A 54 -11.13 -2.11 2.73
CA VAL A 54 -10.31 -0.90 2.96
C VAL A 54 -9.38 -0.58 1.78
N GLY A 55 -9.42 -1.38 0.71
CA GLY A 55 -8.79 -1.07 -0.57
C GLY A 55 -7.44 -1.72 -0.81
N ALA A 56 -7.14 -2.84 -0.17
CA ALA A 56 -5.98 -3.63 -0.59
C ALA A 56 -6.07 -3.98 -2.07
N ASP A 57 -5.05 -3.63 -2.84
CA ASP A 57 -4.99 -4.01 -4.26
C ASP A 57 -4.55 -5.46 -4.43
N ILE A 58 -3.74 -5.96 -3.49
CA ILE A 58 -3.16 -7.31 -3.49
C ILE A 58 -3.06 -7.78 -2.04
N VAL A 59 -3.35 -9.05 -1.79
CA VAL A 59 -3.16 -9.66 -0.46
C VAL A 59 -2.19 -10.83 -0.54
N ARG A 60 -1.22 -10.87 0.40
CA ARG A 60 -0.29 -11.98 0.53
C ARG A 60 -0.78 -12.96 1.61
N VAL A 61 -0.71 -14.24 1.29
CA VAL A 61 -1.06 -15.36 2.17
C VAL A 61 0.16 -16.26 2.34
N SER A 62 0.52 -16.61 3.57
CA SER A 62 1.60 -17.55 3.84
C SER A 62 1.17 -18.98 3.54
N VAL A 63 2.00 -19.73 2.79
CA VAL A 63 1.72 -21.13 2.44
C VAL A 63 2.90 -22.00 2.84
N PRO A 64 3.04 -22.31 4.16
CA PRO A 64 4.21 -22.99 4.69
C PRO A 64 4.20 -24.53 4.48
N THR A 65 3.04 -25.13 4.25
CA THR A 65 2.85 -26.58 4.18
C THR A 65 1.95 -26.96 2.99
N MET A 66 1.96 -28.24 2.62
CA MET A 66 1.09 -28.74 1.57
C MET A 66 -0.41 -28.64 1.97
N ASP A 67 -0.75 -28.84 3.25
CA ASP A 67 -2.12 -28.65 3.74
C ASP A 67 -2.57 -27.18 3.57
N ALA A 68 -1.66 -26.23 3.81
CA ALA A 68 -1.92 -24.83 3.54
C ALA A 68 -2.11 -24.53 2.04
N ALA A 69 -1.45 -25.27 1.15
CA ALA A 69 -1.67 -25.16 -0.28
C ALA A 69 -3.05 -25.68 -0.70
N GLU A 70 -3.51 -26.77 -0.12
CA GLU A 70 -4.87 -27.28 -0.38
C GLU A 70 -5.95 -26.30 0.10
N THR A 71 -5.77 -25.72 1.28
CA THR A 71 -6.71 -24.71 1.79
C THR A 71 -6.63 -23.39 1.02
N PHE A 72 -5.47 -23.02 0.46
CA PHE A 72 -5.30 -21.86 -0.41
C PHE A 72 -6.25 -21.90 -1.61
N LYS A 73 -6.48 -23.07 -2.20
CA LYS A 73 -7.47 -23.25 -3.27
C LYS A 73 -8.87 -22.80 -2.84
N LEU A 74 -9.30 -23.21 -1.64
CA LEU A 74 -10.62 -22.85 -1.13
C LEU A 74 -10.73 -21.36 -0.79
N ILE A 75 -9.63 -20.75 -0.32
CA ILE A 75 -9.55 -19.31 -0.06
C ILE A 75 -9.66 -18.54 -1.37
N LYS A 76 -8.86 -18.92 -2.40
CA LYS A 76 -8.83 -18.25 -3.69
C LYS A 76 -10.20 -18.21 -4.38
N GLN A 77 -11.03 -19.22 -4.20
CA GLN A 77 -12.37 -19.31 -4.77
C GLN A 77 -13.39 -18.36 -4.10
N GLN A 78 -13.08 -17.80 -2.93
CA GLN A 78 -14.02 -17.01 -2.13
C GLN A 78 -13.68 -15.52 -2.05
N VAL A 79 -12.60 -15.09 -2.72
CA VAL A 79 -12.11 -13.71 -2.70
C VAL A 79 -11.85 -13.20 -4.12
N ASN A 80 -11.97 -11.88 -4.33
CA ASN A 80 -11.76 -11.27 -5.65
C ASN A 80 -10.39 -10.59 -5.79
N VAL A 81 -9.81 -10.14 -4.67
CA VAL A 81 -8.50 -9.50 -4.67
C VAL A 81 -7.41 -10.49 -5.09
N PRO A 82 -6.45 -10.08 -5.93
CA PRO A 82 -5.32 -10.92 -6.30
C PRO A 82 -4.52 -11.39 -5.09
N LEU A 83 -4.15 -12.69 -5.10
CA LEU A 83 -3.42 -13.32 -4.01
C LEU A 83 -1.97 -13.62 -4.37
N VAL A 84 -1.06 -13.28 -3.47
CA VAL A 84 0.34 -13.69 -3.50
C VAL A 84 0.56 -14.85 -2.53
N ALA A 85 1.00 -16.00 -3.01
CA ALA A 85 1.42 -17.10 -2.14
C ALA A 85 2.86 -16.90 -1.68
N ASP A 86 3.06 -16.87 -0.37
CA ASP A 86 4.37 -16.71 0.25
C ASP A 86 4.95 -18.09 0.63
N ILE A 87 5.97 -18.52 -0.11
CA ILE A 87 6.54 -19.86 -0.02
C ILE A 87 8.02 -19.74 0.32
N HIS A 88 8.47 -20.44 1.36
CA HIS A 88 9.83 -20.28 1.87
C HIS A 88 10.80 -21.40 1.44
N PHE A 89 10.41 -22.67 1.47
CA PHE A 89 11.36 -23.77 1.36
C PHE A 89 10.99 -24.88 0.35
N ASP A 90 9.71 -25.16 0.18
CA ASP A 90 9.29 -26.31 -0.63
C ASP A 90 8.75 -25.87 -1.99
N TYR A 91 9.53 -26.13 -3.05
CA TYR A 91 9.14 -25.81 -4.43
C TYR A 91 7.83 -26.50 -4.87
N ARG A 92 7.50 -27.68 -4.30
CA ARG A 92 6.27 -28.42 -4.63
C ARG A 92 5.02 -27.63 -4.23
N ILE A 93 5.11 -26.85 -3.15
CA ILE A 93 4.04 -25.94 -2.74
C ILE A 93 3.84 -24.85 -3.80
N ALA A 94 4.93 -24.31 -4.36
CA ALA A 94 4.84 -23.29 -5.42
C ALA A 94 4.13 -23.86 -6.66
N LEU A 95 4.49 -25.07 -7.09
CA LEU A 95 3.83 -25.74 -8.20
C LEU A 95 2.33 -25.96 -7.91
N LYS A 96 2.02 -26.37 -6.69
CA LYS A 96 0.64 -26.69 -6.29
C LYS A 96 -0.27 -25.46 -6.25
N VAL A 97 0.17 -24.36 -5.66
CA VAL A 97 -0.63 -23.12 -5.65
C VAL A 97 -0.73 -22.50 -7.04
N ALA A 98 0.25 -22.72 -7.91
CA ALA A 98 0.17 -22.33 -9.31
C ALA A 98 -0.92 -23.09 -10.07
N GLU A 99 -1.13 -24.38 -9.76
CA GLU A 99 -2.29 -25.14 -10.27
C GLU A 99 -3.62 -24.57 -9.79
N TYR A 100 -3.64 -23.99 -8.59
CA TYR A 100 -4.86 -23.41 -7.98
C TYR A 100 -5.12 -21.95 -8.35
N GLY A 101 -4.34 -21.40 -9.28
CA GLY A 101 -4.59 -20.08 -9.85
C GLY A 101 -4.12 -18.92 -8.96
N VAL A 102 -2.97 -19.08 -8.28
CA VAL A 102 -2.31 -17.97 -7.59
C VAL A 102 -1.96 -16.86 -8.58
N ASP A 103 -2.04 -15.61 -8.14
CA ASP A 103 -1.76 -14.46 -9.01
C ASP A 103 -0.30 -14.00 -8.96
N CYS A 104 0.47 -14.41 -7.95
CA CYS A 104 1.91 -14.14 -7.85
C CYS A 104 2.55 -15.11 -6.84
N LEU A 105 3.74 -15.58 -7.13
CA LEU A 105 4.56 -16.36 -6.19
C LEU A 105 5.55 -15.45 -5.48
N ARG A 106 5.61 -15.48 -4.16
CA ARG A 106 6.74 -14.90 -3.41
C ARG A 106 7.66 -16.02 -2.99
N ILE A 107 8.86 -15.99 -3.50
CA ILE A 107 9.91 -16.95 -3.17
C ILE A 107 11.22 -16.24 -2.88
N ASN A 108 12.11 -16.94 -2.19
CA ASN A 108 13.54 -16.65 -2.23
C ASN A 108 14.21 -17.83 -2.95
N PRO A 109 14.73 -17.64 -4.18
CA PRO A 109 15.35 -18.72 -4.95
C PRO A 109 16.42 -19.49 -4.17
N GLY A 110 17.22 -18.80 -3.33
CA GLY A 110 18.23 -19.42 -2.48
C GLY A 110 17.69 -20.40 -1.43
N ASN A 111 16.42 -20.33 -1.09
CA ASN A 111 15.80 -21.20 -0.08
C ASN A 111 14.98 -22.36 -0.69
N ILE A 112 14.60 -22.27 -1.95
CA ILE A 112 13.73 -23.24 -2.63
C ILE A 112 14.48 -24.52 -3.00
N GLY A 113 15.81 -24.44 -3.16
CA GLY A 113 16.66 -25.59 -3.40
C GLY A 113 17.66 -25.38 -4.51
N ASN A 114 17.97 -26.47 -5.23
CA ASN A 114 18.92 -26.44 -6.33
C ASN A 114 18.35 -25.80 -7.61
N GLU A 115 19.22 -25.58 -8.59
CA GLU A 115 18.88 -24.92 -9.85
C GLU A 115 17.74 -25.62 -10.62
N GLU A 116 17.69 -26.95 -10.57
CA GLU A 116 16.63 -27.73 -11.20
C GLU A 116 15.25 -27.41 -10.61
N ARG A 117 15.14 -27.35 -9.28
CA ARG A 117 13.89 -27.00 -8.59
C ARG A 117 13.43 -25.58 -8.86
N ILE A 118 14.38 -24.63 -8.91
CA ILE A 118 14.09 -23.25 -9.27
C ILE A 118 13.57 -23.18 -10.71
N ARG A 119 14.22 -23.90 -11.63
CA ARG A 119 13.77 -24.01 -13.03
C ARG A 119 12.35 -24.55 -13.13
N MET A 120 12.00 -25.60 -12.40
CA MET A 120 10.64 -26.13 -12.37
C MET A 120 9.60 -25.09 -11.95
N VAL A 121 9.90 -24.28 -10.93
CA VAL A 121 9.01 -23.21 -10.48
C VAL A 121 8.90 -22.10 -11.52
N VAL A 122 10.01 -21.69 -12.12
CA VAL A 122 10.06 -20.66 -13.16
C VAL A 122 9.30 -21.09 -14.42
N ASP A 123 9.50 -22.32 -14.87
CA ASP A 123 8.80 -22.87 -16.04
C ASP A 123 7.29 -22.94 -15.79
N CYS A 124 6.88 -23.42 -14.61
CA CYS A 124 5.49 -23.42 -14.22
C CYS A 124 4.89 -22.00 -14.15
N ALA A 125 5.63 -21.04 -13.61
CA ALA A 125 5.20 -19.64 -13.53
C ALA A 125 5.07 -19.02 -14.94
N ARG A 126 6.01 -19.32 -15.85
CA ARG A 126 5.98 -18.88 -17.25
C ARG A 126 4.76 -19.44 -17.98
N ASP A 127 4.53 -20.74 -17.90
CA ASP A 127 3.43 -21.43 -18.60
C ASP A 127 2.06 -20.90 -18.16
N LYS A 128 1.94 -20.43 -16.92
CA LYS A 128 0.71 -19.91 -16.35
C LYS A 128 0.64 -18.38 -16.29
N ASN A 129 1.65 -17.68 -16.81
CA ASN A 129 1.76 -16.22 -16.75
C ASN A 129 1.69 -15.65 -15.31
N ILE A 130 2.30 -16.33 -14.36
CA ILE A 130 2.33 -15.94 -12.95
C ILE A 130 3.65 -15.21 -12.68
N PRO A 131 3.64 -13.93 -12.25
CA PRO A 131 4.86 -13.23 -11.87
C PRO A 131 5.44 -13.77 -10.57
N ILE A 132 6.76 -13.61 -10.44
CA ILE A 132 7.48 -13.98 -9.23
C ILE A 132 7.91 -12.71 -8.47
N ARG A 133 7.84 -12.73 -7.14
CA ARG A 133 8.48 -11.73 -6.30
C ARG A 133 9.69 -12.32 -5.58
N ILE A 134 10.86 -11.79 -5.87
CA ILE A 134 12.08 -12.02 -5.10
C ILE A 134 12.02 -11.18 -3.82
N GLY A 135 12.27 -11.79 -2.67
CA GLY A 135 12.25 -11.10 -1.39
C GLY A 135 13.54 -11.31 -0.61
N VAL A 136 14.41 -10.31 -0.60
CA VAL A 136 15.61 -10.25 0.25
C VAL A 136 15.29 -9.48 1.53
N ASN A 137 15.72 -10.01 2.67
CA ASN A 137 15.59 -9.36 3.97
C ASN A 137 16.94 -9.35 4.69
N ALA A 138 17.27 -8.23 5.33
CA ALA A 138 18.51 -8.10 6.10
C ALA A 138 18.66 -9.18 7.18
N GLY A 139 17.57 -9.56 7.86
CA GLY A 139 17.58 -10.57 8.92
C GLY A 139 17.76 -12.03 8.43
N SER A 140 17.75 -12.28 7.11
CA SER A 140 17.93 -13.61 6.52
C SER A 140 18.91 -13.61 5.33
N LEU A 141 19.93 -12.76 5.42
CA LEU A 141 21.00 -12.69 4.42
C LEU A 141 21.79 -14.01 4.39
N GLU A 142 22.27 -14.39 3.21
CA GLU A 142 23.06 -15.60 3.01
C GLU A 142 24.34 -15.60 3.85
N LYS A 143 24.76 -16.77 4.36
CA LYS A 143 25.88 -16.89 5.29
C LYS A 143 27.21 -16.39 4.70
N ASP A 144 27.46 -16.67 3.43
CA ASP A 144 28.67 -16.18 2.74
C ASP A 144 28.70 -14.66 2.60
N LEU A 145 27.53 -14.01 2.44
CA LEU A 145 27.43 -12.57 2.46
C LEU A 145 27.59 -11.98 3.87
N GLN A 146 27.08 -12.68 4.90
CA GLN A 146 27.31 -12.31 6.29
C GLN A 146 28.82 -12.40 6.63
N GLU A 147 29.50 -13.44 6.18
CA GLU A 147 30.96 -13.59 6.36
C GLU A 147 31.76 -12.51 5.61
N LYS A 148 31.33 -12.17 4.38
CA LYS A 148 31.98 -11.18 3.52
C LYS A 148 31.84 -9.76 4.04
N TYR A 149 30.66 -9.38 4.55
CA TYR A 149 30.32 -8.00 4.93
C TYR A 149 30.29 -7.75 6.44
N GLY A 150 30.31 -8.81 7.26
CA GLY A 150 30.26 -8.75 8.72
C GLY A 150 28.86 -8.47 9.26
N GLU A 151 28.17 -7.49 8.67
CA GLU A 151 26.81 -7.07 9.04
C GLU A 151 25.98 -6.80 7.78
N PRO A 152 24.62 -6.73 7.87
CA PRO A 152 23.80 -6.33 6.75
C PRO A 152 24.11 -4.89 6.33
N THR A 153 24.66 -4.73 5.13
CA THR A 153 24.93 -3.43 4.49
C THR A 153 24.07 -3.26 3.23
N PRO A 154 23.90 -2.04 2.71
CA PRO A 154 23.20 -1.83 1.44
C PRO A 154 23.81 -2.64 0.29
N GLN A 155 25.15 -2.77 0.27
CA GLN A 155 25.89 -3.53 -0.74
C GLN A 155 25.65 -5.05 -0.60
N ALA A 156 25.59 -5.56 0.64
CA ALA A 156 25.26 -6.96 0.89
C ALA A 156 23.84 -7.32 0.41
N LEU A 157 22.86 -6.46 0.70
CA LEU A 157 21.48 -6.64 0.26
C LEU A 157 21.35 -6.52 -1.27
N LEU A 158 22.09 -5.58 -1.89
CA LEU A 158 22.16 -5.47 -3.34
C LEU A 158 22.74 -6.74 -3.95
N GLU A 159 23.89 -7.23 -3.45
CA GLU A 159 24.54 -8.43 -3.99
C GLU A 159 23.62 -9.65 -3.87
N SER A 160 22.96 -9.83 -2.72
CA SER A 160 21.96 -10.89 -2.55
C SER A 160 20.82 -10.77 -3.58
N ALA A 161 20.26 -9.58 -3.76
CA ALA A 161 19.21 -9.35 -4.74
C ALA A 161 19.67 -9.66 -6.18
N MET A 162 20.86 -9.18 -6.56
CA MET A 162 21.38 -9.39 -7.90
C MET A 162 21.68 -10.87 -8.20
N ARG A 163 22.16 -11.65 -7.24
CA ARG A 163 22.30 -13.10 -7.41
C ARG A 163 20.99 -13.77 -7.81
N HIS A 164 19.89 -13.36 -7.21
CA HIS A 164 18.57 -13.91 -7.54
C HIS A 164 18.03 -13.37 -8.87
N VAL A 165 18.30 -12.12 -9.20
CA VAL A 165 17.96 -11.51 -10.51
C VAL A 165 18.73 -12.26 -11.62
N ASP A 166 20.06 -12.41 -11.49
CA ASP A 166 20.90 -13.13 -12.46
C ASP A 166 20.44 -14.58 -12.66
N HIS A 167 19.86 -15.18 -11.62
CA HIS A 167 19.34 -16.54 -11.72
C HIS A 167 18.07 -16.61 -12.59
N LEU A 168 17.14 -15.64 -12.44
CA LEU A 168 15.96 -15.55 -13.29
C LEU A 168 16.31 -15.15 -14.72
N ASP A 169 17.27 -14.23 -14.90
CA ASP A 169 17.75 -13.80 -16.21
C ASP A 169 18.38 -14.96 -17.00
N ARG A 170 19.19 -15.82 -16.35
CA ARG A 170 19.72 -17.04 -16.97
C ARG A 170 18.62 -18.03 -17.41
N LEU A 171 17.46 -17.99 -16.75
CA LEU A 171 16.29 -18.77 -17.12
C LEU A 171 15.37 -18.03 -18.13
N ASN A 172 15.78 -16.85 -18.64
CA ASN A 172 14.98 -16.01 -19.51
C ASN A 172 13.58 -15.71 -18.95
N PHE A 173 13.51 -15.34 -17.67
CA PHE A 173 12.29 -15.01 -17.00
C PHE A 173 12.32 -13.56 -16.50
N ASP A 174 11.50 -12.69 -17.10
CA ASP A 174 11.44 -11.24 -16.87
C ASP A 174 10.20 -10.79 -16.07
N GLN A 175 9.22 -11.69 -15.86
CA GLN A 175 7.98 -11.39 -15.17
C GLN A 175 8.16 -11.47 -13.64
N PHE A 176 9.00 -10.58 -13.11
CA PHE A 176 9.26 -10.56 -11.67
C PHE A 176 9.39 -9.15 -11.11
N LYS A 177 9.25 -9.05 -9.80
CA LYS A 177 9.52 -7.84 -9.00
C LYS A 177 10.42 -8.16 -7.83
N VAL A 178 11.15 -7.17 -7.32
CA VAL A 178 12.15 -7.36 -6.27
C VAL A 178 11.82 -6.53 -5.04
N SER A 179 12.13 -7.08 -3.87
CA SER A 179 12.10 -6.34 -2.60
C SER A 179 13.39 -6.58 -1.82
N VAL A 180 13.98 -5.52 -1.30
CA VAL A 180 15.11 -5.55 -0.36
C VAL A 180 14.70 -4.81 0.91
N LYS A 181 14.51 -5.54 1.99
CA LYS A 181 13.90 -5.02 3.21
C LYS A 181 14.84 -5.10 4.41
N ALA A 182 14.78 -4.09 5.24
CA ALA A 182 15.44 -4.04 6.54
C ALA A 182 14.51 -3.38 7.57
N SER A 183 14.80 -3.58 8.86
CA SER A 183 14.14 -2.89 9.97
C SER A 183 14.71 -1.50 10.22
N ASP A 184 15.98 -1.30 9.84
CA ASP A 184 16.60 0.02 9.78
C ASP A 184 16.14 0.76 8.51
N VAL A 185 15.67 1.99 8.70
CA VAL A 185 15.07 2.80 7.63
C VAL A 185 16.11 3.19 6.59
N PHE A 186 17.29 3.65 7.03
CA PHE A 186 18.32 4.12 6.10
C PHE A 186 19.00 2.98 5.36
N LEU A 187 19.22 1.84 6.04
CA LEU A 187 19.69 0.62 5.38
C LEU A 187 18.74 0.19 4.26
N ALA A 188 17.44 0.18 4.53
CA ALA A 188 16.43 -0.16 3.52
C ALA A 188 16.45 0.86 2.36
N VAL A 189 16.40 2.16 2.66
CA VAL A 189 16.38 3.23 1.65
C VAL A 189 17.59 3.15 0.74
N GLU A 190 18.80 3.06 1.29
CA GLU A 190 20.02 2.98 0.48
C GLU A 190 20.08 1.69 -0.36
N SER A 191 19.61 0.56 0.18
CA SER A 191 19.53 -0.70 -0.57
C SER A 191 18.60 -0.58 -1.79
N TYR A 192 17.43 0.05 -1.62
CA TYR A 192 16.52 0.29 -2.76
C TYR A 192 17.08 1.29 -3.76
N ARG A 193 17.77 2.35 -3.32
CA ARG A 193 18.45 3.31 -4.20
C ARG A 193 19.52 2.64 -5.07
N LEU A 194 20.31 1.75 -4.47
CA LEU A 194 21.30 0.98 -5.21
C LEU A 194 20.65 0.03 -6.20
N LEU A 195 19.65 -0.73 -5.77
CA LEU A 195 18.93 -1.68 -6.61
C LEU A 195 18.21 -1.00 -7.77
N ALA A 196 17.59 0.14 -7.54
CA ALA A 196 16.87 0.91 -8.55
C ALA A 196 17.75 1.39 -9.72
N LYS A 197 19.07 1.45 -9.52
CA LYS A 197 20.05 1.80 -10.56
C LYS A 197 20.54 0.59 -11.36
N GLN A 198 20.28 -0.62 -10.89
CA GLN A 198 20.82 -1.85 -11.48
C GLN A 198 19.80 -2.63 -12.31
N ILE A 199 18.51 -2.49 -12.01
CA ILE A 199 17.45 -3.27 -12.66
C ILE A 199 16.29 -2.39 -13.08
N ASP A 200 15.59 -2.82 -14.12
CA ASP A 200 14.36 -2.18 -14.60
C ASP A 200 13.08 -2.85 -14.08
N GLN A 201 13.20 -3.98 -13.40
CA GLN A 201 12.06 -4.67 -12.79
C GLN A 201 11.37 -3.82 -11.72
N PRO A 202 10.05 -4.01 -11.52
CA PRO A 202 9.31 -3.29 -10.51
C PRO A 202 9.84 -3.57 -9.10
N LEU A 203 9.78 -2.56 -8.23
CA LEU A 203 10.22 -2.64 -6.85
C LEU A 203 9.04 -2.68 -5.89
N HIS A 204 9.06 -3.67 -4.98
CA HIS A 204 8.11 -3.79 -3.89
C HIS A 204 8.70 -3.23 -2.61
N LEU A 205 8.28 -2.03 -2.23
CA LEU A 205 8.82 -1.33 -1.07
C LEU A 205 8.24 -1.83 0.26
N GLY A 206 9.02 -1.65 1.32
CA GLY A 206 8.56 -1.86 2.69
C GLY A 206 9.69 -1.81 3.69
N ILE A 207 9.39 -1.27 4.89
CA ILE A 207 10.23 -1.42 6.06
C ILE A 207 9.71 -2.64 6.82
N THR A 208 10.57 -3.64 7.05
CA THR A 208 10.18 -4.85 7.78
C THR A 208 10.34 -4.65 9.29
N GLU A 209 9.53 -5.37 10.09
CA GLU A 209 9.66 -5.34 11.56
C GLU A 209 9.63 -3.90 12.11
N ALA A 210 8.75 -3.06 11.54
CA ALA A 210 8.74 -1.63 11.86
C ALA A 210 8.27 -1.32 13.29
N GLY A 211 7.56 -2.25 13.93
CA GLY A 211 7.06 -2.11 15.31
C GLY A 211 5.54 -1.99 15.39
N GLY A 212 5.02 -1.50 16.52
CA GLY A 212 3.58 -1.32 16.75
C GLY A 212 2.97 -0.25 15.85
N ALA A 213 1.65 -0.11 15.87
CA ALA A 213 0.89 0.75 14.96
C ALA A 213 1.49 2.15 14.79
N ARG A 214 1.71 2.88 15.89
CA ARG A 214 2.22 4.26 15.84
C ARG A 214 3.68 4.34 15.37
N SER A 215 4.59 3.62 16.02
CA SER A 215 6.03 3.70 15.69
C SER A 215 6.33 3.09 14.33
N GLY A 216 5.64 2.01 13.98
CA GLY A 216 5.77 1.36 12.68
C GLY A 216 5.23 2.21 11.54
N ALA A 217 4.13 2.94 11.74
CA ALA A 217 3.61 3.91 10.78
C ALA A 217 4.63 5.02 10.51
N VAL A 218 5.24 5.59 11.56
CA VAL A 218 6.27 6.63 11.42
C VAL A 218 7.49 6.12 10.65
N LYS A 219 8.04 4.94 11.02
CA LYS A 219 9.18 4.35 10.30
C LYS A 219 8.86 4.07 8.84
N SER A 220 7.68 3.51 8.58
CA SER A 220 7.23 3.22 7.21
C SER A 220 7.03 4.51 6.41
N ALA A 221 6.41 5.54 7.01
CA ALA A 221 6.21 6.83 6.35
C ALA A 221 7.54 7.50 5.98
N ILE A 222 8.55 7.44 6.85
CA ILE A 222 9.88 7.98 6.55
C ILE A 222 10.53 7.21 5.41
N GLY A 223 10.65 5.88 5.53
CA GLY A 223 11.36 5.07 4.53
C GLY A 223 10.67 5.02 3.17
N LEU A 224 9.36 4.79 3.16
CA LEU A 224 8.57 4.81 1.92
C LEU A 224 8.46 6.22 1.34
N GLY A 225 8.32 7.24 2.20
CA GLY A 225 8.24 8.63 1.78
C GLY A 225 9.50 9.10 1.05
N LEU A 226 10.70 8.77 1.55
CA LEU A 226 11.97 9.07 0.89
C LEU A 226 12.05 8.42 -0.50
N LEU A 227 11.79 7.12 -0.61
CA LEU A 227 11.86 6.40 -1.88
C LEU A 227 10.82 6.87 -2.89
N LEU A 228 9.56 6.98 -2.45
CA LEU A 228 8.47 7.41 -3.31
C LEU A 228 8.62 8.83 -3.81
N SER A 229 9.16 9.75 -3.00
CA SER A 229 9.46 11.13 -3.42
C SER A 229 10.56 11.20 -4.48
N GLU A 230 11.44 10.20 -4.53
CA GLU A 230 12.46 10.03 -5.57
C GLU A 230 11.94 9.25 -6.80
N GLY A 231 10.67 8.89 -6.83
CA GLY A 231 10.07 8.11 -7.90
C GLY A 231 10.37 6.62 -7.85
N ILE A 232 10.95 6.12 -6.78
CA ILE A 232 11.32 4.70 -6.59
C ILE A 232 10.16 3.96 -5.94
N GLY A 233 9.69 2.88 -6.58
CA GLY A 233 8.68 1.96 -6.06
C GLY A 233 7.43 1.84 -6.92
N ASP A 234 6.94 0.61 -7.04
CA ASP A 234 5.81 0.25 -7.87
C ASP A 234 4.68 -0.44 -7.08
N THR A 235 5.04 -1.09 -5.98
CA THR A 235 4.12 -1.60 -4.96
C THR A 235 4.70 -1.35 -3.57
N LEU A 236 3.86 -1.29 -2.55
CA LEU A 236 4.31 -1.13 -1.17
C LEU A 236 3.56 -2.05 -0.20
N ARG A 237 4.21 -2.35 0.94
CA ARG A 237 3.59 -2.90 2.13
C ARG A 237 4.11 -2.19 3.37
N VAL A 238 3.20 -1.64 4.14
CA VAL A 238 3.46 -1.24 5.53
C VAL A 238 3.41 -2.49 6.40
N SER A 239 4.37 -2.67 7.33
CA SER A 239 4.40 -3.82 8.23
C SER A 239 4.24 -3.34 9.67
N LEU A 240 3.13 -3.70 10.31
CA LEU A 240 2.79 -3.29 11.66
C LEU A 240 2.51 -4.51 12.54
N ALA A 241 2.91 -4.43 13.83
CA ALA A 241 2.41 -5.32 14.87
C ALA A 241 1.02 -4.83 15.33
N ALA A 242 0.03 -4.90 14.42
CA ALA A 242 -1.35 -4.44 14.57
C ALA A 242 -2.27 -5.20 13.62
N ASP A 243 -3.56 -4.84 13.58
CA ASP A 243 -4.49 -5.38 12.59
C ASP A 243 -3.98 -5.05 11.17
N PRO A 244 -3.94 -6.03 10.25
CA PRO A 244 -3.51 -5.82 8.86
C PRO A 244 -4.31 -4.75 8.10
N VAL A 245 -5.53 -4.44 8.50
CA VAL A 245 -6.34 -3.34 7.97
C VAL A 245 -5.63 -1.99 8.15
N GLU A 246 -4.97 -1.78 9.29
CA GLU A 246 -4.20 -0.56 9.55
C GLU A 246 -2.99 -0.40 8.61
N GLU A 247 -2.39 -1.52 8.15
CA GLU A 247 -1.30 -1.47 7.16
C GLU A 247 -1.77 -0.83 5.83
N ILE A 248 -3.00 -1.14 5.39
CA ILE A 248 -3.58 -0.57 4.17
C ILE A 248 -3.90 0.92 4.35
N LYS A 249 -4.52 1.30 5.48
CA LYS A 249 -4.83 2.70 5.80
C LYS A 249 -3.56 3.56 5.78
N VAL A 250 -2.54 3.15 6.54
CA VAL A 250 -1.25 3.86 6.58
C VAL A 250 -0.59 3.89 5.19
N GLY A 251 -0.69 2.81 4.41
CA GLY A 251 -0.18 2.78 3.04
C GLY A 251 -0.82 3.85 2.15
N PHE A 252 -2.15 4.01 2.22
CA PHE A 252 -2.84 5.07 1.49
C PHE A 252 -2.57 6.46 2.05
N ASP A 253 -2.40 6.61 3.37
CA ASP A 253 -2.07 7.90 3.97
C ASP A 253 -0.68 8.39 3.51
N ILE A 254 0.29 7.49 3.37
CA ILE A 254 1.60 7.81 2.79
C ILE A 254 1.45 8.27 1.34
N LEU A 255 0.75 7.52 0.50
CA LEU A 255 0.54 7.85 -0.92
C LEU A 255 -0.24 9.17 -1.09
N LYS A 256 -1.25 9.38 -0.27
CA LYS A 256 -2.09 10.58 -0.26
C LYS A 256 -1.28 11.81 0.16
N SER A 257 -0.47 11.70 1.23
CA SER A 257 0.41 12.77 1.70
C SER A 257 1.43 13.20 0.66
N LEU A 258 1.90 12.27 -0.18
CA LEU A 258 2.80 12.54 -1.31
C LEU A 258 2.05 12.94 -2.61
N ARG A 259 0.71 12.97 -2.60
CA ARG A 259 -0.14 13.23 -3.78
C ARG A 259 0.11 12.29 -4.96
N ILE A 260 0.55 11.07 -4.68
CA ILE A 260 0.80 10.04 -5.69
C ILE A 260 -0.49 9.29 -6.04
N ARG A 261 -1.23 8.89 -5.01
CA ARG A 261 -2.49 8.17 -5.14
C ARG A 261 -3.37 8.45 -3.92
N SER A 262 -4.62 8.74 -4.15
CA SER A 262 -5.58 9.06 -3.09
C SER A 262 -6.72 8.05 -3.07
N ARG A 263 -7.15 7.67 -1.87
CA ARG A 263 -8.36 6.91 -1.59
C ARG A 263 -8.99 7.50 -0.32
N GLY A 264 -10.30 7.73 -0.36
CA GLY A 264 -11.03 8.28 0.76
C GLY A 264 -10.71 9.73 1.09
N ILE A 265 -11.13 10.15 2.23
CA ILE A 265 -11.05 11.53 2.69
C ILE A 265 -9.64 11.83 3.23
N ASN A 266 -9.12 12.98 2.87
CA ASN A 266 -7.94 13.56 3.48
C ASN A 266 -8.37 14.67 4.44
N PHE A 267 -8.32 14.39 5.75
CA PHE A 267 -8.65 15.40 6.76
C PHE A 267 -7.46 16.32 7.00
N ILE A 268 -7.71 17.62 6.87
CA ILE A 268 -6.77 18.69 7.17
C ILE A 268 -7.28 19.37 8.44
N ALA A 269 -6.70 19.04 9.58
CA ALA A 269 -7.18 19.52 10.87
C ALA A 269 -6.13 20.34 11.59
N CYS A 270 -6.53 21.49 12.12
CA CYS A 270 -5.64 22.29 12.96
C CYS A 270 -5.64 21.74 14.39
N PRO A 271 -4.46 21.43 14.94
CA PRO A 271 -4.37 21.11 16.36
C PRO A 271 -4.89 22.29 17.19
N THR A 272 -5.64 21.98 18.22
CA THR A 272 -6.40 22.93 18.99
C THR A 272 -5.55 23.90 19.82
N CYS A 273 -5.99 25.14 19.91
CA CYS A 273 -5.47 26.13 20.85
C CYS A 273 -6.65 26.88 21.51
N SER A 274 -6.35 27.84 22.35
CA SER A 274 -7.38 28.64 23.07
C SER A 274 -8.36 29.41 22.18
N ARG A 275 -8.14 29.44 20.87
CA ARG A 275 -9.00 30.08 19.88
C ARG A 275 -10.05 29.19 19.25
N GLN A 276 -10.08 27.90 19.62
CA GLN A 276 -11.07 26.98 19.08
C GLN A 276 -12.48 27.32 19.54
N GLU A 277 -13.43 27.23 18.63
CA GLU A 277 -14.85 27.55 18.87
C GLU A 277 -15.72 26.26 18.93
N PHE A 278 -15.13 25.09 18.62
CA PHE A 278 -15.77 23.79 18.75
C PHE A 278 -14.71 22.69 18.98
N ASP A 279 -15.14 21.51 19.39
CA ASP A 279 -14.26 20.35 19.61
C ASP A 279 -13.78 19.76 18.28
N VAL A 280 -12.62 20.24 17.79
CA VAL A 280 -12.00 19.76 16.55
C VAL A 280 -11.54 18.31 16.68
N ILE A 281 -10.94 17.94 17.82
CA ILE A 281 -10.40 16.58 18.02
C ILE A 281 -11.52 15.55 17.98
N GLY A 282 -12.57 15.77 18.77
CA GLY A 282 -13.74 14.89 18.78
C GLY A 282 -14.43 14.81 17.41
N THR A 283 -14.54 15.94 16.71
CA THR A 283 -15.14 16.01 15.37
C THR A 283 -14.35 15.21 14.35
N VAL A 284 -13.01 15.35 14.30
CA VAL A 284 -12.17 14.62 13.36
C VAL A 284 -12.22 13.13 13.64
N ASN A 285 -12.02 12.71 14.89
CA ASN A 285 -12.03 11.30 15.28
C ASN A 285 -13.38 10.63 14.94
N ALA A 286 -14.50 11.32 15.19
CA ALA A 286 -15.82 10.79 14.87
C ALA A 286 -16.05 10.68 13.34
N LEU A 287 -15.62 11.67 12.57
CA LEU A 287 -15.78 11.68 11.12
C LEU A 287 -14.85 10.64 10.45
N GLU A 288 -13.61 10.48 10.90
CA GLU A 288 -12.71 9.43 10.40
C GLU A 288 -13.34 8.03 10.56
N GLN A 289 -13.97 7.78 11.72
CA GLN A 289 -14.64 6.50 11.98
C GLN A 289 -15.92 6.33 11.16
N ARG A 290 -16.79 7.35 11.13
CA ARG A 290 -18.09 7.28 10.47
C ARG A 290 -18.03 7.26 8.95
N LEU A 291 -16.97 7.82 8.36
CA LEU A 291 -16.78 7.99 6.92
C LEU A 291 -15.72 7.04 6.31
N GLU A 292 -15.35 6.00 7.06
CA GLU A 292 -14.37 4.99 6.61
C GLU A 292 -14.82 4.26 5.33
N ASP A 293 -16.12 4.18 5.09
CA ASP A 293 -16.72 3.58 3.91
C ASP A 293 -16.57 4.44 2.63
N ILE A 294 -16.27 5.73 2.76
CA ILE A 294 -16.09 6.62 1.62
C ILE A 294 -14.71 6.38 0.98
N ILE A 295 -14.75 5.95 -0.27
CA ILE A 295 -13.55 5.71 -1.09
C ILE A 295 -13.20 6.87 -2.01
N THR A 296 -14.12 7.80 -2.21
CA THR A 296 -14.00 8.96 -3.08
C THR A 296 -12.94 9.92 -2.54
N PRO A 297 -11.85 10.19 -3.28
CA PRO A 297 -10.83 11.13 -2.83
C PRO A 297 -11.38 12.55 -2.75
N MET A 298 -11.24 13.16 -1.57
CA MET A 298 -11.53 14.59 -1.33
C MET A 298 -10.73 15.12 -0.15
N ASP A 299 -10.44 16.41 -0.15
CA ASP A 299 -9.82 17.14 0.97
C ASP A 299 -10.91 17.79 1.82
N VAL A 300 -10.90 17.51 3.12
CA VAL A 300 -11.83 18.10 4.09
C VAL A 300 -11.05 18.82 5.17
N SER A 301 -11.16 20.16 5.23
CA SER A 301 -10.49 20.94 6.26
C SER A 301 -11.41 21.22 7.45
N ILE A 302 -10.92 20.92 8.66
CA ILE A 302 -11.65 21.13 9.93
C ILE A 302 -10.79 22.00 10.82
N ILE A 303 -11.05 23.30 10.81
CA ILE A 303 -10.24 24.29 11.51
C ILE A 303 -11.10 25.02 12.55
N GLY A 304 -10.74 24.88 13.82
CA GLY A 304 -11.53 25.39 14.95
C GLY A 304 -11.58 26.92 15.13
N CYS A 305 -10.92 27.70 14.27
CA CYS A 305 -10.88 29.16 14.41
C CYS A 305 -10.88 29.89 13.07
N VAL A 306 -11.15 31.20 13.10
CA VAL A 306 -11.16 32.06 11.90
C VAL A 306 -9.78 32.49 11.41
N VAL A 307 -8.70 32.15 12.12
CA VAL A 307 -7.36 32.64 11.75
C VAL A 307 -6.82 31.89 10.56
N ASN A 308 -6.78 30.56 10.63
CA ASN A 308 -6.30 29.67 9.52
C ASN A 308 -7.48 29.07 8.73
N GLY A 309 -8.67 29.02 9.34
CA GLY A 309 -9.84 28.37 8.77
C GLY A 309 -10.18 28.79 7.35
N PRO A 310 -10.35 30.11 7.07
CA PRO A 310 -10.69 30.55 5.73
C PRO A 310 -9.66 30.18 4.67
N GLY A 311 -8.36 30.26 5.00
CA GLY A 311 -7.28 29.90 4.06
C GLY A 311 -7.29 28.43 3.68
N GLU A 312 -7.43 27.52 4.65
CA GLU A 312 -7.51 26.08 4.39
C GLU A 312 -8.83 25.70 3.67
N ALA A 313 -9.94 26.33 4.04
CA ALA A 313 -11.23 26.08 3.43
C ALA A 313 -11.30 26.50 1.94
N LEU A 314 -10.52 27.51 1.54
CA LEU A 314 -10.45 27.97 0.14
C LEU A 314 -9.82 26.93 -0.80
N VAL A 315 -8.97 26.06 -0.29
CA VAL A 315 -8.23 25.05 -1.10
C VAL A 315 -8.75 23.64 -0.90
N SER A 316 -9.73 23.44 -0.03
CA SER A 316 -10.34 22.15 0.28
C SER A 316 -11.64 21.93 -0.51
N THR A 317 -11.97 20.65 -0.75
CA THR A 317 -13.27 20.25 -1.34
C THR A 317 -14.43 20.67 -0.41
N LEU A 318 -14.25 20.42 0.89
CA LEU A 318 -15.14 20.90 1.96
C LEU A 318 -14.27 21.52 3.06
N GLY A 319 -14.70 22.61 3.63
CA GLY A 319 -13.97 23.25 4.71
C GLY A 319 -14.89 23.82 5.79
N VAL A 320 -14.48 23.63 7.06
CA VAL A 320 -15.16 24.24 8.21
C VAL A 320 -14.22 25.16 8.94
N THR A 321 -14.72 26.36 9.22
CA THR A 321 -14.00 27.39 9.99
C THR A 321 -14.77 27.70 11.25
N GLY A 322 -14.12 27.58 12.42
CA GLY A 322 -14.73 27.84 13.71
C GLY A 322 -15.32 29.24 13.80
N GLY A 323 -16.48 29.37 14.46
CA GLY A 323 -17.16 30.61 14.76
C GLY A 323 -18.02 30.46 15.99
N ASN A 324 -18.29 31.58 16.68
CA ASN A 324 -19.08 31.60 17.91
C ASN A 324 -20.48 30.99 17.65
N LYS A 325 -20.82 29.87 18.30
CA LYS A 325 -22.05 29.06 18.18
C LYS A 325 -22.33 28.48 16.78
N LYS A 326 -21.85 29.09 15.70
CA LYS A 326 -22.05 28.66 14.32
C LYS A 326 -20.76 28.83 13.51
N SER A 327 -20.29 27.73 12.97
CA SER A 327 -19.08 27.63 12.14
C SER A 327 -19.39 27.83 10.67
N GLY A 328 -18.46 28.46 9.93
CA GLY A 328 -18.62 28.65 8.49
C GLY A 328 -18.33 27.40 7.68
N LEU A 329 -19.23 27.02 6.77
CA LEU A 329 -19.05 25.95 5.83
C LEU A 329 -18.64 26.49 4.45
N TYR A 330 -17.63 25.86 3.86
CA TYR A 330 -17.15 26.15 2.51
C TYR A 330 -17.25 24.87 1.66
N GLU A 331 -17.62 25.03 0.40
CA GLU A 331 -17.62 23.98 -0.61
C GLU A 331 -16.89 24.52 -1.85
N ASP A 332 -15.88 23.76 -2.33
CA ASP A 332 -15.04 24.13 -3.47
C ASP A 332 -14.47 25.56 -3.36
N GLY A 333 -14.00 25.92 -2.18
CA GLY A 333 -13.45 27.23 -1.88
C GLY A 333 -14.48 28.37 -1.70
N VAL A 334 -15.78 28.12 -1.82
CA VAL A 334 -16.82 29.13 -1.69
C VAL A 334 -17.59 28.93 -0.39
N ARG A 335 -17.71 29.99 0.39
CA ARG A 335 -18.54 29.97 1.60
C ARG A 335 -20.03 29.80 1.23
N LYS A 336 -20.63 28.71 1.70
CA LYS A 336 -22.02 28.34 1.37
C LYS A 336 -22.99 28.54 2.51
N ASP A 337 -22.60 28.15 3.74
CA ASP A 337 -23.54 28.00 4.83
C ASP A 337 -22.87 28.24 6.20
N ARG A 338 -23.63 28.06 7.27
CA ARG A 338 -23.14 27.99 8.65
C ARG A 338 -23.73 26.80 9.35
N LEU A 339 -22.85 26.00 9.96
CA LEU A 339 -23.20 24.82 10.74
C LEU A 339 -23.37 25.21 12.22
N ASP A 340 -24.35 24.61 12.89
CA ASP A 340 -24.48 24.74 14.35
C ASP A 340 -23.39 23.88 15.01
N ASN A 341 -22.67 24.44 16.00
CA ASN A 341 -21.56 23.74 16.63
C ASN A 341 -22.02 22.53 17.49
N ASN A 342 -23.29 22.48 17.91
CA ASN A 342 -23.83 21.36 18.70
C ASN A 342 -24.06 20.12 17.85
N ASP A 343 -24.43 20.28 16.56
CA ASP A 343 -24.75 19.19 15.65
C ASP A 343 -23.70 19.07 14.53
N MET A 344 -22.49 19.58 14.77
CA MET A 344 -21.42 19.72 13.77
C MET A 344 -21.12 18.41 13.05
N ILE A 345 -20.96 17.31 13.80
CA ILE A 345 -20.57 16.00 13.26
C ILE A 345 -21.61 15.49 12.28
N ASP A 346 -22.89 15.50 12.67
CA ASP A 346 -23.98 14.95 11.84
C ASP A 346 -24.18 15.80 10.58
N GLN A 347 -24.10 17.13 10.70
CA GLN A 347 -24.20 18.03 9.55
C GLN A 347 -23.03 17.85 8.59
N LEU A 348 -21.79 17.72 9.09
CA LEU A 348 -20.61 17.47 8.26
C LEU A 348 -20.66 16.11 7.58
N GLU A 349 -21.02 15.04 8.31
CA GLU A 349 -21.18 13.72 7.73
C GLU A 349 -22.14 13.77 6.54
N ALA A 350 -23.33 14.36 6.71
CA ALA A 350 -24.32 14.48 5.64
C ALA A 350 -23.77 15.23 4.42
N ARG A 351 -23.06 16.35 4.63
CA ARG A 351 -22.47 17.15 3.54
C ARG A 351 -21.35 16.42 2.83
N ILE A 352 -20.48 15.74 3.57
CA ILE A 352 -19.37 14.95 3.00
C ILE A 352 -19.91 13.80 2.15
N ARG A 353 -20.91 13.05 2.64
CA ARG A 353 -21.55 11.97 1.88
C ARG A 353 -22.22 12.47 0.59
N ALA A 354 -22.93 13.59 0.67
CA ALA A 354 -23.54 14.21 -0.51
C ALA A 354 -22.48 14.64 -1.53
N LYS A 355 -21.37 15.24 -1.07
CA LYS A 355 -20.27 15.66 -1.94
C LYS A 355 -19.56 14.47 -2.58
N ALA A 356 -19.34 13.39 -1.82
CA ALA A 356 -18.78 12.14 -2.35
C ALA A 356 -19.63 11.60 -3.50
N SER A 357 -20.94 11.52 -3.32
CA SER A 357 -21.86 11.06 -4.36
C SER A 357 -21.82 11.92 -5.63
N GLN A 358 -21.73 13.25 -5.49
CA GLN A 358 -21.59 14.16 -6.62
C GLN A 358 -20.28 13.95 -7.39
N LEU A 359 -19.17 13.78 -6.67
CA LEU A 359 -17.86 13.54 -7.28
C LEU A 359 -17.80 12.19 -8.01
N ASP A 360 -18.42 11.16 -7.46
CA ASP A 360 -18.48 9.84 -8.09
C ASP A 360 -19.34 9.87 -9.35
N GLU A 361 -20.44 10.60 -9.35
CA GLU A 361 -21.28 10.78 -10.53
C GLU A 361 -20.55 11.53 -11.65
N ALA A 362 -19.87 12.63 -11.29
CA ALA A 362 -19.06 13.38 -12.24
C ALA A 362 -17.97 12.50 -12.90
N ARG A 363 -17.27 11.69 -12.12
CA ARG A 363 -16.25 10.76 -12.66
C ARG A 363 -16.83 9.70 -13.60
N ARG A 364 -18.04 9.18 -13.31
CA ARG A 364 -18.70 8.22 -14.21
C ARG A 364 -19.04 8.82 -15.56
N ILE A 365 -19.47 10.09 -15.56
CA ILE A 365 -19.78 10.82 -16.78
C ILE A 365 -18.52 11.06 -17.61
N ASP A 366 -17.41 11.50 -16.98
CA ASP A 366 -16.14 11.73 -17.66
C ASP A 366 -15.61 10.46 -18.33
N VAL A 367 -15.66 9.31 -17.63
CA VAL A 367 -15.20 8.01 -18.20
C VAL A 367 -16.05 7.63 -19.43
N GLN A 368 -17.37 7.80 -19.38
CA GLN A 368 -18.26 7.50 -20.50
C GLN A 368 -18.06 8.42 -21.72
N GLN A 369 -17.53 9.63 -21.51
CA GLN A 369 -17.21 10.56 -22.60
C GLN A 369 -15.88 10.29 -23.28
N VAL A 370 -14.92 9.67 -22.56
CA VAL A 370 -13.61 9.29 -23.10
C VAL A 370 -13.68 7.98 -23.90
N GLU A 371 -14.65 7.12 -23.62
CA GLU A 371 -14.89 5.84 -24.32
C GLU A 371 -15.75 5.99 -25.60
N LYS A 372 -16.22 7.19 -25.90
CA LYS A 372 -16.92 7.54 -27.16
C LYS A 372 -16.02 8.30 -28.13
#